data_ccde053212e667e9298434c910dece2c
#
_entry.id   ccde053212e667e9298434c910dece2c
#
_cell.length_a   1.000
_cell.length_b   1.000
_cell.length_c   1.000
_cell.angle_alpha   90.00
_cell.angle_beta   90.00
_cell.angle_gamma   90.00
#
_symmetry.space_group_name_H-M   'P 1'
#
loop_
_entity.id
_entity.type
_entity.pdbx_description
1 polymer ?
#
loop_
_entity_poly.entity_id
_entity_poly.type
_entity_poly.pdbx_seq_one_letter_code
_entity_poly.pdbx_strand_id
1 'polypeptide(L)'
;MAITLKEGAQVRLSTILEGENASSYRDAEIKVCGVDATESLPHGLFICLETEPEAASAAVEQAAANGAIWAVLNSSLEEQTSDALPTIVEAIYVDDARSVYSRACHAFRGFPGRKLRLVGVTGTAGKTTLSVALGGVLAESGMRFGLIGSLGVYTGVALRPLAETTPDPELLAELLDEMVEAGCVGAIVEASSIALAEKRLAGLEFDAVCLTNIRRDHLDYHGSVDAYRRAKMQIFQYLKPDGVAICNVDDRVTDAAMHLIKQPVLTVGVRPSTCNVTATPVERNRAEQTFYISAGSDAVPIRTKIIGKEYIYACLEAAALAVAWKIDLLTYARGIERIDCIPCRMESIEVGQSFGVFLDRASAPYSLTSALETTRAVTQGRVFCVLCAPNDLDRSKRQLMAIAAESSADFCIVTSGNLPESQSAEALDDLRRGFSKKDAYYDEPDRRKAIEWALSHAELDDAVLIVGQDVSTLAPINERYVPDRQFIRNWLSNNQPSAESYWYN
;
A
#
# COMPACT_ATOMS: atom_id res chain seq x y z
N MET A 1 12.60 19.76 6.14
CA MET A 1 13.60 20.22 7.16
C MET A 1 14.99 19.76 6.77
N ALA A 2 16.03 20.57 7.08
CA ALA A 2 17.39 20.09 6.93
C ALA A 2 17.64 18.89 7.87
N ILE A 3 18.18 17.80 7.32
CA ILE A 3 18.44 16.57 8.07
C ILE A 3 19.76 16.76 8.81
N THR A 4 19.72 16.54 10.12
CA THR A 4 20.91 16.60 10.98
C THR A 4 21.28 15.20 11.46
N LEU A 5 22.56 15.00 11.72
CA LEU A 5 23.08 13.74 12.21
C LEU A 5 22.43 13.33 13.53
N LYS A 6 22.01 12.07 13.64
CA LYS A 6 21.73 11.43 14.91
C LYS A 6 23.02 11.42 15.76
N GLU A 7 22.91 11.62 17.06
CA GLU A 7 24.05 11.67 17.99
C GLU A 7 24.93 10.41 17.83
N GLY A 8 26.22 10.63 17.58
CA GLY A 8 27.20 9.57 17.37
C GLY A 8 27.30 9.01 15.94
N ALA A 9 26.47 9.46 14.98
CA ALA A 9 26.60 9.06 13.59
C ALA A 9 27.72 9.86 12.89
N GLN A 10 28.46 9.21 11.99
CA GLN A 10 29.42 9.85 11.09
C GLN A 10 29.03 9.45 9.67
N VAL A 11 28.78 10.43 8.82
CA VAL A 11 28.36 10.22 7.43
C VAL A 11 29.35 10.86 6.50
N ARG A 12 29.88 10.07 5.57
CA ARG A 12 30.76 10.54 4.51
C ARG A 12 29.99 10.68 3.20
N LEU A 13 30.44 11.61 2.36
CA LEU A 13 29.83 11.81 1.04
C LEU A 13 29.89 10.55 0.18
N SER A 14 31.01 9.81 0.24
CA SER A 14 31.15 8.49 -0.43
C SER A 14 30.09 7.47 0.01
N THR A 15 29.65 7.51 1.26
CA THR A 15 28.58 6.62 1.79
C THR A 15 27.21 7.00 1.21
N ILE A 16 26.95 8.30 1.07
CA ILE A 16 25.70 8.81 0.49
C ILE A 16 25.63 8.50 -1.01
N LEU A 17 26.76 8.58 -1.70
CA LEU A 17 26.89 8.37 -3.15
C LEU A 17 27.12 6.90 -3.55
N GLU A 18 27.14 5.98 -2.59
CA GLU A 18 27.36 4.56 -2.86
C GLU A 18 26.34 4.02 -3.91
N GLY A 19 26.85 3.37 -4.97
CA GLY A 19 26.04 2.81 -6.04
C GLY A 19 25.61 3.81 -7.13
N GLU A 20 25.95 5.10 -7.00
CA GLU A 20 25.73 6.10 -8.04
C GLU A 20 26.97 6.24 -8.93
N ASN A 21 26.73 6.51 -10.20
CA ASN A 21 27.80 6.91 -11.13
C ASN A 21 28.01 8.43 -10.98
N ALA A 22 28.77 8.81 -9.96
CA ALA A 22 29.01 10.20 -9.61
C ALA A 22 30.18 10.79 -10.39
N SER A 23 30.10 12.08 -10.73
CA SER A 23 31.27 12.86 -11.19
C SER A 23 32.38 12.89 -10.13
N SER A 24 33.58 13.30 -10.49
CA SER A 24 34.65 13.36 -9.51
C SER A 24 34.32 14.34 -8.38
N TYR A 25 34.56 13.94 -7.14
CA TYR A 25 34.31 14.72 -5.94
C TYR A 25 35.38 14.46 -4.89
N ARG A 26 35.53 15.42 -3.95
CA ARG A 26 36.35 15.22 -2.77
C ARG A 26 35.52 14.61 -1.65
N ASP A 27 35.85 13.39 -1.21
CA ASP A 27 35.15 12.75 -0.11
C ASP A 27 35.34 13.52 1.21
N ALA A 28 34.23 13.81 1.87
CA ALA A 28 34.20 14.64 3.07
C ALA A 28 33.13 14.10 4.05
N GLU A 29 33.29 14.50 5.32
CA GLU A 29 32.28 14.27 6.34
C GLU A 29 31.15 15.28 6.19
N ILE A 30 29.89 14.80 6.10
CA ILE A 30 28.69 15.62 5.97
C ILE A 30 27.94 15.63 7.29
N LYS A 31 27.65 16.82 7.82
CA LYS A 31 26.95 17.01 9.11
C LYS A 31 25.49 17.45 8.95
N VAL A 32 25.19 18.08 7.82
CA VAL A 32 23.84 18.60 7.49
C VAL A 32 23.59 18.34 6.02
N CYS A 33 22.42 17.87 5.67
CA CYS A 33 21.96 17.81 4.29
C CYS A 33 20.48 18.21 4.17
N GLY A 34 20.05 18.62 2.98
CA GLY A 34 18.67 18.98 2.73
C GLY A 34 18.35 19.07 1.25
N VAL A 35 17.07 19.15 0.95
CA VAL A 35 16.48 19.32 -0.39
C VAL A 35 15.77 20.65 -0.56
N ASP A 36 15.53 21.37 0.54
CA ASP A 36 14.95 22.72 0.53
C ASP A 36 16.07 23.76 0.54
N ALA A 37 16.24 24.46 -0.58
CA ALA A 37 17.27 25.46 -0.77
C ALA A 37 17.13 26.68 0.17
N THR A 38 15.95 26.89 0.77
CA THR A 38 15.70 28.02 1.67
C THR A 38 16.15 27.76 3.11
N GLU A 39 16.47 26.51 3.44
CA GLU A 39 16.90 26.13 4.79
C GLU A 39 18.40 26.38 5.02
N SER A 40 18.77 26.57 6.28
CA SER A 40 20.17 26.76 6.68
C SER A 40 20.94 25.44 6.54
N LEU A 41 22.00 25.46 5.71
CA LEU A 41 22.87 24.31 5.41
C LEU A 41 24.35 24.66 5.71
N PRO A 42 24.73 25.02 6.94
CA PRO A 42 26.06 25.47 7.27
C PRO A 42 27.11 24.39 6.95
N HIS A 43 27.95 24.65 5.94
CA HIS A 43 28.92 23.69 5.41
C HIS A 43 28.27 22.34 5.05
N GLY A 44 27.01 22.39 4.54
CA GLY A 44 26.18 21.23 4.29
C GLY A 44 26.14 20.79 2.84
N LEU A 45 25.41 19.70 2.63
CA LEU A 45 25.10 19.11 1.32
C LEU A 45 23.68 19.51 0.92
N PHE A 46 23.55 20.20 -0.21
CA PHE A 46 22.26 20.38 -0.86
C PHE A 46 22.03 19.29 -1.90
N ILE A 47 20.88 18.65 -1.91
CA ILE A 47 20.51 17.65 -2.90
C ILE A 47 19.37 18.23 -3.74
N CYS A 48 19.72 18.64 -4.98
CA CYS A 48 18.80 19.28 -5.90
C CYS A 48 17.90 18.25 -6.57
N LEU A 49 16.59 18.34 -6.35
CA LEU A 49 15.59 17.47 -6.96
C LEU A 49 14.92 18.10 -8.20
N GLU A 50 15.29 19.33 -8.55
CA GLU A 50 14.81 20.01 -9.73
C GLU A 50 15.30 19.31 -11.00
N THR A 51 14.45 19.31 -12.03
CA THR A 51 14.74 18.68 -13.32
C THR A 51 14.98 19.68 -14.44
N GLU A 52 14.60 20.94 -14.23
CA GLU A 52 14.80 22.02 -15.18
C GLU A 52 16.08 22.78 -14.85
N PRO A 53 16.97 23.04 -15.85
CA PRO A 53 18.28 23.62 -15.60
C PRO A 53 18.26 24.99 -14.91
N GLU A 54 17.35 25.87 -15.28
CA GLU A 54 17.21 27.21 -14.68
C GLU A 54 16.76 27.12 -13.22
N ALA A 55 15.78 26.25 -12.92
CA ALA A 55 15.30 26.01 -11.56
C ALA A 55 16.39 25.37 -10.70
N ALA A 56 17.14 24.42 -11.22
CA ALA A 56 18.24 23.77 -10.53
C ALA A 56 19.37 24.76 -10.19
N SER A 57 19.78 25.61 -11.14
CA SER A 57 20.79 26.64 -10.90
C SER A 57 20.35 27.63 -9.82
N ALA A 58 19.12 28.14 -9.89
CA ALA A 58 18.55 29.04 -8.89
C ALA A 58 18.47 28.40 -7.49
N ALA A 59 18.08 27.12 -7.42
CA ALA A 59 18.04 26.38 -6.17
C ALA A 59 19.45 26.19 -5.56
N VAL A 60 20.45 25.88 -6.37
CA VAL A 60 21.87 25.77 -5.90
C VAL A 60 22.40 27.12 -5.42
N GLU A 61 22.12 28.22 -6.14
CA GLU A 61 22.50 29.58 -5.70
C GLU A 61 21.87 29.90 -4.34
N GLN A 62 20.61 29.63 -4.16
CA GLN A 62 19.90 29.86 -2.90
C GLN A 62 20.47 29.00 -1.76
N ALA A 63 20.73 27.70 -2.01
CA ALA A 63 21.35 26.81 -1.04
C ALA A 63 22.79 27.28 -0.66
N ALA A 64 23.57 27.75 -1.62
CA ALA A 64 24.91 28.35 -1.39
C ALA A 64 24.82 29.58 -0.47
N ALA A 65 23.82 30.45 -0.71
CA ALA A 65 23.58 31.61 0.15
C ALA A 65 23.19 31.21 1.58
N ASN A 66 22.59 30.03 1.76
CA ASN A 66 22.24 29.44 3.05
C ASN A 66 23.30 28.50 3.64
N GLY A 67 24.53 28.50 3.05
CA GLY A 67 25.70 27.86 3.60
C GLY A 67 26.09 26.50 3.03
N ALA A 68 25.39 25.98 2.02
CA ALA A 68 25.77 24.75 1.34
C ALA A 68 27.10 24.93 0.60
N ILE A 69 27.98 23.93 0.70
CA ILE A 69 29.29 23.91 0.01
C ILE A 69 29.40 22.71 -0.94
N TRP A 70 28.44 21.78 -0.89
CA TRP A 70 28.25 20.71 -1.87
C TRP A 70 26.84 20.75 -2.41
N ALA A 71 26.69 20.45 -3.70
CA ALA A 71 25.39 20.23 -4.33
C ALA A 71 25.41 18.97 -5.17
N VAL A 72 24.42 18.09 -4.97
CA VAL A 72 24.16 16.91 -5.81
C VAL A 72 23.07 17.25 -6.81
N LEU A 73 23.33 17.00 -8.10
CA LEU A 73 22.40 17.21 -9.20
C LEU A 73 22.32 15.97 -10.08
N ASN A 74 21.24 15.86 -10.87
CA ASN A 74 21.17 14.82 -11.90
C ASN A 74 22.17 15.09 -13.04
N SER A 75 22.86 14.06 -13.52
CA SER A 75 23.84 14.15 -14.61
C SER A 75 23.28 14.71 -15.91
N SER A 76 21.97 14.56 -16.14
CA SER A 76 21.28 15.19 -17.27
C SER A 76 21.33 16.72 -17.28
N LEU A 77 21.65 17.35 -16.16
CA LEU A 77 21.76 18.82 -16.02
C LEU A 77 23.19 19.35 -16.20
N GLU A 78 24.21 18.47 -16.24
CA GLU A 78 25.63 18.87 -16.19
C GLU A 78 26.00 19.85 -17.27
N GLU A 79 25.69 19.56 -18.53
CA GLU A 79 26.05 20.42 -19.68
C GLU A 79 25.43 21.84 -19.62
N GLN A 80 24.28 21.98 -18.93
CA GLN A 80 23.51 23.21 -18.89
C GLN A 80 23.73 24.04 -17.62
N THR A 81 24.27 23.44 -16.56
CA THR A 81 24.43 24.10 -15.26
C THR A 81 25.84 24.26 -14.80
N SER A 82 26.82 23.47 -15.28
CA SER A 82 28.20 23.46 -14.78
C SER A 82 28.87 24.83 -14.78
N ASP A 83 28.64 25.64 -15.81
CA ASP A 83 29.27 26.98 -15.92
C ASP A 83 28.45 28.07 -15.19
N ALA A 84 27.22 27.77 -14.79
CA ALA A 84 26.30 28.74 -14.16
C ALA A 84 26.30 28.66 -12.63
N LEU A 85 26.86 27.59 -12.04
CA LEU A 85 26.83 27.40 -10.60
C LEU A 85 27.82 28.24 -9.83
N PRO A 86 27.54 28.65 -8.58
CA PRO A 86 28.45 29.40 -7.73
C PRO A 86 29.75 28.64 -7.50
N THR A 87 30.90 29.27 -7.69
CA THR A 87 32.24 28.66 -7.50
C THR A 87 32.55 28.22 -6.07
N ILE A 88 31.74 28.66 -5.10
CA ILE A 88 31.85 28.24 -3.70
C ILE A 88 31.28 26.85 -3.45
N VAL A 89 30.42 26.33 -4.38
CA VAL A 89 29.78 25.03 -4.28
C VAL A 89 30.50 24.02 -5.15
N GLU A 90 30.89 22.89 -4.57
CA GLU A 90 31.33 21.72 -5.32
C GLU A 90 30.12 20.96 -5.83
N ALA A 91 29.86 21.03 -7.15
CA ALA A 91 28.75 20.32 -7.79
C ALA A 91 29.15 18.89 -8.09
N ILE A 92 28.24 17.95 -7.74
CA ILE A 92 28.42 16.52 -7.94
C ILE A 92 27.23 16.01 -8.77
N TYR A 93 27.53 15.54 -9.95
CA TYR A 93 26.50 15.02 -10.86
C TYR A 93 26.38 13.52 -10.73
N VAL A 94 25.15 13.02 -10.57
CA VAL A 94 24.81 11.62 -10.30
C VAL A 94 23.70 11.12 -11.24
N ASP A 95 23.53 9.82 -11.35
CA ASP A 95 22.48 9.25 -12.19
C ASP A 95 21.09 9.61 -11.66
N ASP A 96 20.87 9.60 -10.33
CA ASP A 96 19.58 9.91 -9.71
C ASP A 96 19.73 10.57 -8.33
N ALA A 97 19.52 11.89 -8.27
CA ALA A 97 19.59 12.67 -7.04
C ALA A 97 18.56 12.25 -5.98
N ARG A 98 17.40 11.69 -6.39
CA ARG A 98 16.39 11.18 -5.45
C ARG A 98 16.89 9.95 -4.71
N SER A 99 17.63 9.07 -5.38
CA SER A 99 18.29 7.92 -4.75
C SER A 99 19.32 8.37 -3.71
N VAL A 100 20.10 9.41 -4.03
CA VAL A 100 21.06 10.01 -3.10
C VAL A 100 20.37 10.60 -1.88
N TYR A 101 19.27 11.35 -2.08
CA TYR A 101 18.49 11.90 -0.97
C TYR A 101 17.95 10.81 -0.04
N SER A 102 17.32 9.78 -0.59
CA SER A 102 16.79 8.68 0.22
C SER A 102 17.89 7.99 1.02
N ARG A 103 19.04 7.74 0.40
CA ARG A 103 20.20 7.13 1.07
C ARG A 103 20.79 8.05 2.15
N ALA A 104 20.82 9.37 1.91
CA ALA A 104 21.25 10.35 2.90
C ALA A 104 20.36 10.30 4.15
N CYS A 105 19.03 10.26 3.99
CA CYS A 105 18.09 10.14 5.11
C CYS A 105 18.41 8.94 6.00
N HIS A 106 18.66 7.77 5.40
CA HIS A 106 19.03 6.56 6.14
C HIS A 106 20.43 6.66 6.77
N ALA A 107 21.41 7.23 6.04
CA ALA A 107 22.77 7.39 6.52
C ALA A 107 22.84 8.28 7.76
N PHE A 108 22.13 9.41 7.75
CA PHE A 108 22.09 10.36 8.86
C PHE A 108 21.45 9.79 10.13
N ARG A 109 20.67 8.71 10.03
CA ARG A 109 20.14 7.94 11.16
C ARG A 109 20.91 6.64 11.44
N GLY A 110 22.11 6.47 10.85
CA GLY A 110 22.96 5.30 11.04
C GLY A 110 22.40 4.03 10.43
N PHE A 111 21.71 4.13 9.29
CA PHE A 111 21.14 3.03 8.51
C PHE A 111 20.28 2.07 9.35
N PRO A 112 19.16 2.54 9.93
CA PRO A 112 18.31 1.69 10.78
C PRO A 112 17.80 0.44 10.05
N GLY A 113 17.55 0.51 8.75
CA GLY A 113 17.15 -0.64 7.93
C GLY A 113 18.17 -1.78 7.92
N ARG A 114 19.46 -1.52 8.11
CA ARG A 114 20.50 -2.56 8.19
C ARG A 114 20.47 -3.35 9.50
N LYS A 115 19.76 -2.83 10.53
CA LYS A 115 19.58 -3.48 11.85
C LYS A 115 18.29 -4.30 11.90
N LEU A 116 17.48 -4.26 10.86
CA LEU A 116 16.17 -4.90 10.78
C LEU A 116 16.15 -5.90 9.62
N ARG A 117 15.40 -6.99 9.80
CA ARG A 117 15.00 -7.83 8.66
C ARG A 117 13.86 -7.14 7.93
N LEU A 118 14.04 -6.82 6.67
CA LEU A 118 13.07 -6.05 5.90
C LEU A 118 12.27 -6.94 4.94
N VAL A 119 10.94 -6.79 4.95
CA VAL A 119 10.04 -7.39 3.97
C VAL A 119 9.38 -6.28 3.17
N GLY A 120 9.64 -6.24 1.87
CA GLY A 120 9.00 -5.33 0.94
C GLY A 120 7.74 -5.95 0.32
N VAL A 121 6.63 -5.24 0.35
CA VAL A 121 5.37 -5.71 -0.25
C VAL A 121 4.90 -4.74 -1.31
N THR A 122 4.84 -5.16 -2.58
CA THR A 122 4.31 -4.35 -3.67
C THR A 122 3.24 -5.09 -4.46
N GLY A 123 2.49 -4.37 -5.26
CA GLY A 123 1.42 -4.86 -6.12
C GLY A 123 0.34 -3.80 -6.33
N THR A 124 -0.58 -4.04 -7.22
CA THR A 124 -1.73 -3.15 -7.42
C THR A 124 -2.71 -3.29 -6.25
N ALA A 125 -3.14 -4.51 -5.98
CA ALA A 125 -4.04 -4.85 -4.87
C ALA A 125 -3.37 -5.86 -3.93
N GLY A 126 -3.89 -6.02 -2.71
CA GLY A 126 -3.45 -7.05 -1.76
C GLY A 126 -2.30 -6.66 -0.84
N LYS A 127 -1.59 -5.55 -1.06
CA LYS A 127 -0.44 -5.13 -0.22
C LYS A 127 -0.77 -5.14 1.27
N THR A 128 -1.77 -4.38 1.68
CA THR A 128 -2.19 -4.26 3.07
C THR A 128 -2.66 -5.58 3.66
N THR A 129 -3.42 -6.35 2.88
CA THR A 129 -3.92 -7.67 3.28
C THR A 129 -2.76 -8.62 3.57
N LEU A 130 -1.76 -8.65 2.68
CA LEU A 130 -0.55 -9.44 2.87
C LEU A 130 0.29 -8.94 4.04
N SER A 131 0.47 -7.61 4.17
CA SER A 131 1.26 -7.04 5.27
C SER A 131 0.69 -7.41 6.64
N VAL A 132 -0.64 -7.42 6.79
CA VAL A 132 -1.31 -7.87 8.02
C VAL A 132 -1.15 -9.38 8.20
N ALA A 133 -1.32 -10.19 7.15
CA ALA A 133 -1.11 -11.65 7.21
C ALA A 133 0.33 -11.99 7.65
N LEU A 134 1.33 -11.34 7.05
CA LEU A 134 2.74 -11.46 7.44
C LEU A 134 2.94 -11.06 8.90
N GLY A 135 2.37 -9.93 9.32
CA GLY A 135 2.45 -9.45 10.72
C GLY A 135 1.91 -10.48 11.70
N GLY A 136 0.76 -11.11 11.40
CA GLY A 136 0.17 -12.17 12.22
C GLY A 136 1.06 -13.42 12.33
N VAL A 137 1.61 -13.88 11.21
CA VAL A 137 2.52 -15.04 11.16
C VAL A 137 3.82 -14.77 11.93
N LEU A 138 4.42 -13.60 11.72
CA LEU A 138 5.68 -13.22 12.38
C LEU A 138 5.49 -13.04 13.88
N ALA A 139 4.38 -12.43 14.30
CA ALA A 139 4.04 -12.29 15.73
C ALA A 139 3.83 -13.65 16.41
N GLU A 140 3.12 -14.59 15.75
CA GLU A 140 2.91 -15.95 16.27
C GLU A 140 4.23 -16.73 16.36
N SER A 141 5.19 -16.45 15.49
CA SER A 141 6.55 -17.04 15.57
C SER A 141 7.45 -16.38 16.62
N GLY A 142 6.93 -15.44 17.40
CA GLY A 142 7.67 -14.72 18.44
C GLY A 142 8.55 -13.58 17.93
N MET A 143 8.46 -13.21 16.66
CA MET A 143 9.23 -12.12 16.06
C MET A 143 8.43 -10.81 16.11
N ARG A 144 8.98 -9.79 16.76
CA ARG A 144 8.38 -8.44 16.76
C ARG A 144 8.78 -7.71 15.49
N PHE A 145 7.82 -7.49 14.61
CA PHE A 145 7.99 -6.70 13.38
C PHE A 145 7.19 -5.40 13.45
N GLY A 146 7.79 -4.32 12.94
CA GLY A 146 7.06 -3.11 12.61
C GLY A 146 6.31 -3.26 11.29
N LEU A 147 5.36 -2.35 11.03
CA LEU A 147 4.61 -2.30 9.78
C LEU A 147 4.46 -0.86 9.32
N ILE A 148 4.77 -0.58 8.06
CA ILE A 148 4.55 0.71 7.40
C ILE A 148 3.66 0.46 6.19
N GLY A 149 2.47 1.06 6.15
CA GLY A 149 1.54 0.82 5.04
C GLY A 149 0.26 1.66 5.09
N SER A 150 -0.71 1.27 4.30
CA SER A 150 -1.96 2.02 4.13
C SER A 150 -2.86 2.04 5.37
N LEU A 151 -2.66 1.16 6.34
CA LEU A 151 -3.33 1.22 7.65
C LEU A 151 -2.63 2.16 8.63
N GLY A 152 -1.46 2.68 8.27
CA GLY A 152 -0.62 3.50 9.12
C GLY A 152 0.71 2.84 9.45
N VAL A 153 1.33 3.25 10.55
CA VAL A 153 2.59 2.70 11.05
C VAL A 153 2.42 2.06 12.42
N TYR A 154 2.93 0.84 12.56
CA TYR A 154 3.13 0.17 13.83
C TYR A 154 4.63 0.02 14.08
N THR A 155 5.17 0.76 15.05
CA THR A 155 6.61 0.75 15.38
C THR A 155 6.98 -0.22 16.51
N GLY A 156 6.10 -1.19 16.80
CA GLY A 156 6.28 -2.14 17.90
C GLY A 156 5.55 -1.74 19.19
N VAL A 157 4.95 -0.55 19.26
CA VAL A 157 4.24 -0.04 20.46
C VAL A 157 2.77 0.22 20.14
N ALA A 158 2.47 1.08 19.18
CA ALA A 158 1.11 1.50 18.84
C ALA A 158 0.98 1.74 17.34
N LEU A 159 -0.25 1.55 16.83
CA LEU A 159 -0.60 1.90 15.46
C LEU A 159 -0.91 3.40 15.39
N ARG A 160 -0.23 4.12 14.48
CA ARG A 160 -0.43 5.55 14.21
C ARG A 160 -0.81 5.77 12.75
N PRO A 161 -1.64 6.77 12.41
CA PRO A 161 -1.98 7.08 11.02
C PRO A 161 -0.75 7.56 10.23
N LEU A 162 -0.76 7.28 8.94
CA LEU A 162 0.17 7.85 7.95
C LEU A 162 -0.65 8.52 6.84
N ALA A 163 -0.10 9.61 6.29
CA ALA A 163 -0.72 10.30 5.16
C ALA A 163 -0.65 9.48 3.86
N GLU A 164 0.44 8.74 3.69
CA GLU A 164 0.72 7.93 2.51
C GLU A 164 1.05 6.48 2.86
N THR A 165 0.81 5.57 1.91
CA THR A 165 1.15 4.14 2.06
C THR A 165 2.65 3.92 2.31
N THR A 166 3.49 4.67 1.62
CA THR A 166 4.95 4.67 1.77
C THR A 166 5.37 6.11 1.99
N PRO A 167 5.81 6.49 3.18
CA PRO A 167 6.18 7.87 3.48
C PRO A 167 7.40 8.33 2.68
N ASP A 168 7.68 9.63 2.74
CA ASP A 168 8.91 10.18 2.20
C ASP A 168 10.15 9.58 2.89
N PRO A 169 11.35 9.72 2.29
CA PRO A 169 12.55 9.06 2.78
C PRO A 169 12.97 9.47 4.20
N GLU A 170 12.73 10.72 4.59
CA GLU A 170 13.10 11.22 5.90
C GLU A 170 12.24 10.56 6.99
N LEU A 171 10.92 10.59 6.82
CA LEU A 171 10.00 9.95 7.74
C LEU A 171 10.17 8.42 7.73
N LEU A 172 10.44 7.81 6.57
CA LEU A 172 10.70 6.37 6.48
C LEU A 172 11.93 5.96 7.32
N ALA A 173 13.02 6.71 7.21
CA ALA A 173 14.23 6.45 8.00
C ALA A 173 13.98 6.65 9.50
N GLU A 174 13.19 7.66 9.88
CA GLU A 174 12.78 7.91 11.26
C GLU A 174 11.95 6.75 11.84
N LEU A 175 10.94 6.30 11.13
CA LEU A 175 10.08 5.21 11.56
C LEU A 175 10.85 3.89 11.73
N LEU A 176 11.80 3.60 10.83
CA LEU A 176 12.66 2.42 10.97
C LEU A 176 13.59 2.53 12.18
N ASP A 177 14.08 3.73 12.49
CA ASP A 177 14.91 3.98 13.67
C ASP A 177 14.08 3.81 14.97
N GLU A 178 12.84 4.32 15.02
CA GLU A 178 11.91 4.06 16.12
C GLU A 178 11.65 2.56 16.31
N MET A 179 11.52 1.79 15.23
CA MET A 179 11.34 0.33 15.31
C MET A 179 12.56 -0.35 15.94
N VAL A 180 13.78 0.08 15.59
CA VAL A 180 15.00 -0.42 16.20
C VAL A 180 15.01 -0.10 17.71
N GLU A 181 14.68 1.14 18.10
CA GLU A 181 14.63 1.57 19.49
C GLU A 181 13.54 0.83 20.28
N ALA A 182 12.42 0.51 19.67
CA ALA A 182 11.34 -0.29 20.26
C ALA A 182 11.66 -1.80 20.36
N GLY A 183 12.84 -2.23 19.88
CA GLY A 183 13.26 -3.63 19.91
C GLY A 183 12.57 -4.52 18.87
N CYS A 184 12.10 -3.97 17.77
CA CYS A 184 11.69 -4.77 16.62
C CYS A 184 12.90 -5.48 16.02
N VAL A 185 12.69 -6.72 15.57
CA VAL A 185 13.72 -7.49 14.83
C VAL A 185 13.60 -7.33 13.31
N GLY A 186 12.53 -6.70 12.84
CA GLY A 186 12.31 -6.42 11.43
C GLY A 186 11.15 -5.47 11.18
N ALA A 187 10.93 -5.15 9.91
CA ALA A 187 9.84 -4.32 9.44
C ALA A 187 9.24 -4.83 8.12
N ILE A 188 7.92 -4.70 7.99
CA ILE A 188 7.17 -4.90 6.75
C ILE A 188 6.89 -3.52 6.16
N VAL A 189 7.24 -3.30 4.90
CA VAL A 189 7.07 -2.02 4.21
C VAL A 189 6.23 -2.21 2.95
N GLU A 190 5.04 -1.60 2.93
CA GLU A 190 4.24 -1.52 1.71
C GLU A 190 4.89 -0.51 0.75
N ALA A 191 5.33 -0.98 -0.41
CA ALA A 191 5.97 -0.18 -1.46
C ALA A 191 4.95 0.20 -2.53
N SER A 192 4.51 1.46 -2.55
CA SER A 192 3.66 2.01 -3.59
C SER A 192 4.44 2.19 -4.91
N SER A 193 3.75 2.21 -6.05
CA SER A 193 4.42 2.43 -7.33
C SER A 193 5.02 3.84 -7.45
N ILE A 194 4.38 4.81 -6.81
CA ILE A 194 4.88 6.21 -6.76
C ILE A 194 6.17 6.26 -5.94
N ALA A 195 6.17 5.68 -4.74
CA ALA A 195 7.38 5.65 -3.89
C ALA A 195 8.56 4.93 -4.58
N LEU A 196 8.29 3.87 -5.34
CA LEU A 196 9.32 3.18 -6.13
C LEU A 196 9.82 4.06 -7.28
N ALA A 197 8.95 4.77 -7.98
CA ALA A 197 9.33 5.71 -9.04
C ALA A 197 10.14 6.90 -8.48
N GLU A 198 9.78 7.38 -7.30
CA GLU A 198 10.46 8.48 -6.59
C GLU A 198 11.68 8.03 -5.79
N LYS A 199 12.07 6.74 -5.88
CA LYS A 199 13.24 6.20 -5.18
C LYS A 199 13.20 6.31 -3.66
N ARG A 200 12.03 6.42 -3.06
CA ARG A 200 11.88 6.59 -1.59
C ARG A 200 12.47 5.45 -0.78
N LEU A 201 12.71 4.27 -1.39
CA LEU A 201 13.29 3.09 -0.75
C LEU A 201 14.79 2.93 -0.99
N ALA A 202 15.45 3.86 -1.69
CA ALA A 202 16.89 3.78 -1.91
C ALA A 202 17.65 3.88 -0.57
N GLY A 203 18.64 3.01 -0.39
CA GLY A 203 19.35 2.86 0.89
C GLY A 203 18.78 1.77 1.79
N LEU A 204 17.63 1.15 1.44
CA LEU A 204 17.12 -0.07 2.05
C LEU A 204 17.54 -1.31 1.27
N GLU A 205 17.70 -2.41 1.99
CA GLU A 205 17.98 -3.74 1.43
C GLU A 205 17.01 -4.75 2.05
N PHE A 206 16.11 -5.32 1.23
CA PHE A 206 15.09 -6.26 1.70
C PHE A 206 15.62 -7.68 1.78
N ASP A 207 15.26 -8.40 2.85
CA ASP A 207 15.49 -9.85 3.01
C ASP A 207 14.47 -10.66 2.21
N ALA A 208 13.27 -10.12 2.03
CA ALA A 208 12.24 -10.69 1.19
C ALA A 208 11.42 -9.60 0.49
N VAL A 209 10.98 -9.89 -0.73
CA VAL A 209 10.07 -9.03 -1.50
C VAL A 209 8.90 -9.84 -2.01
N CYS A 210 7.68 -9.39 -1.74
CA CYS A 210 6.45 -9.97 -2.24
C CYS A 210 5.84 -9.10 -3.35
N LEU A 211 5.55 -9.71 -4.49
CA LEU A 211 4.83 -9.08 -5.60
C LEU A 211 3.48 -9.76 -5.79
N THR A 212 2.42 -9.12 -5.31
CA THR A 212 1.08 -9.71 -5.28
C THR A 212 0.45 -9.82 -6.67
N ASN A 213 0.40 -8.72 -7.40
CA ASN A 213 -0.15 -8.64 -8.76
C ASN A 213 0.22 -7.30 -9.40
N ILE A 214 0.14 -7.23 -10.75
CA ILE A 214 0.31 -5.99 -11.50
C ILE A 214 -0.87 -5.81 -12.44
N ARG A 215 -1.75 -4.85 -12.15
CA ARG A 215 -2.91 -4.45 -12.93
C ARG A 215 -2.79 -2.98 -13.35
N ARG A 216 -3.73 -2.47 -14.14
CA ARG A 216 -3.79 -1.06 -14.51
C ARG A 216 -4.20 -0.21 -13.31
N ASP A 217 -3.35 0.75 -12.91
CA ASP A 217 -3.63 1.75 -11.87
C ASP A 217 -2.67 2.94 -12.00
N HIS A 218 -2.98 4.08 -11.36
CA HIS A 218 -2.13 5.28 -11.27
C HIS A 218 -1.56 5.78 -12.61
N LEU A 219 -2.35 5.73 -13.70
CA LEU A 219 -1.90 6.19 -15.02
C LEU A 219 -1.83 7.71 -15.12
N ASP A 220 -2.54 8.43 -14.27
CA ASP A 220 -2.42 9.87 -14.05
C ASP A 220 -1.00 10.28 -13.65
N TYR A 221 -0.33 9.47 -12.83
CA TYR A 221 1.06 9.68 -12.40
C TYR A 221 2.06 9.07 -13.40
N HIS A 222 1.88 7.80 -13.76
CA HIS A 222 2.88 7.05 -14.55
C HIS A 222 2.78 7.28 -16.07
N GLY A 223 1.69 7.86 -16.57
CA GLY A 223 1.44 8.12 -17.98
C GLY A 223 1.14 6.87 -18.82
N SER A 224 1.70 5.71 -18.46
CA SER A 224 1.47 4.45 -19.20
C SER A 224 1.50 3.21 -18.30
N VAL A 225 0.85 2.13 -18.76
CA VAL A 225 0.85 0.83 -18.10
C VAL A 225 2.26 0.26 -17.97
N ASP A 226 3.10 0.46 -18.99
CA ASP A 226 4.47 -0.06 -18.98
C ASP A 226 5.38 0.73 -18.02
N ALA A 227 5.19 2.04 -17.87
CA ALA A 227 5.90 2.83 -16.86
C ALA A 227 5.48 2.38 -15.44
N TYR A 228 4.19 2.16 -15.21
CA TYR A 228 3.67 1.63 -13.95
C TYR A 228 4.26 0.25 -13.61
N ARG A 229 4.31 -0.67 -14.59
CA ARG A 229 4.94 -2.01 -14.42
C ARG A 229 6.42 -1.89 -14.09
N ARG A 230 7.17 -1.07 -14.84
CA ARG A 230 8.60 -0.82 -14.56
C ARG A 230 8.81 -0.27 -13.16
N ALA A 231 7.98 0.69 -12.73
CA ALA A 231 8.08 1.25 -11.39
C ALA A 231 7.95 0.17 -10.31
N LYS A 232 6.95 -0.72 -10.40
CA LYS A 232 6.79 -1.82 -9.43
C LYS A 232 7.94 -2.81 -9.43
N MET A 233 8.49 -3.15 -10.61
CA MET A 233 9.62 -4.07 -10.72
C MET A 233 10.91 -3.52 -10.12
N GLN A 234 11.02 -2.20 -9.90
CA GLN A 234 12.19 -1.63 -9.24
C GLN A 234 12.41 -2.13 -7.82
N ILE A 235 11.38 -2.62 -7.13
CA ILE A 235 11.53 -3.16 -5.77
C ILE A 235 12.57 -4.28 -5.69
N PHE A 236 12.73 -5.08 -6.76
CA PHE A 236 13.71 -6.15 -6.80
C PHE A 236 15.17 -5.67 -6.88
N GLN A 237 15.40 -4.39 -7.21
CA GLN A 237 16.72 -3.77 -7.14
C GLN A 237 17.19 -3.59 -5.70
N TYR A 238 16.25 -3.50 -4.76
CA TYR A 238 16.50 -3.39 -3.33
C TYR A 238 16.47 -4.74 -2.61
N LEU A 239 16.30 -5.85 -3.30
CA LEU A 239 16.37 -7.19 -2.73
C LEU A 239 17.82 -7.61 -2.54
N LYS A 240 18.20 -8.03 -1.34
CA LYS A 240 19.54 -8.54 -1.04
C LYS A 240 19.94 -9.66 -2.01
N PRO A 241 21.24 -9.86 -2.28
CA PRO A 241 21.71 -10.93 -3.16
C PRO A 241 21.25 -12.34 -2.72
N ASP A 242 21.16 -12.57 -1.41
CA ASP A 242 20.67 -13.80 -0.76
C ASP A 242 19.20 -13.71 -0.32
N GLY A 243 18.53 -12.62 -0.65
CA GLY A 243 17.10 -12.40 -0.37
C GLY A 243 16.21 -13.27 -1.25
N VAL A 244 14.92 -13.36 -0.89
CA VAL A 244 13.93 -14.16 -1.60
C VAL A 244 12.82 -13.30 -2.20
N ALA A 245 12.51 -13.52 -3.47
CA ALA A 245 11.32 -12.98 -4.12
C ALA A 245 10.15 -13.96 -3.97
N ILE A 246 8.96 -13.44 -3.65
CA ILE A 246 7.72 -14.21 -3.58
C ILE A 246 6.77 -13.65 -4.63
N CYS A 247 6.33 -14.49 -5.57
CA CYS A 247 5.59 -14.06 -6.75
C CYS A 247 4.34 -14.90 -6.97
N ASN A 248 3.21 -14.22 -7.18
CA ASN A 248 1.95 -14.85 -7.55
C ASN A 248 1.92 -15.14 -9.06
N VAL A 249 2.03 -16.42 -9.44
CA VAL A 249 2.05 -16.84 -10.85
C VAL A 249 0.67 -16.98 -11.49
N ASP A 250 -0.41 -16.88 -10.72
CA ASP A 250 -1.75 -16.77 -11.30
C ASP A 250 -1.99 -15.37 -11.88
N ASP A 251 -1.16 -14.38 -11.53
CA ASP A 251 -1.08 -13.09 -12.18
C ASP A 251 -0.17 -13.16 -13.41
N ARG A 252 -0.73 -13.04 -14.60
CA ARG A 252 0.01 -13.19 -15.86
C ARG A 252 1.17 -12.21 -16.03
N VAL A 253 1.04 -11.00 -15.47
CA VAL A 253 2.10 -9.98 -15.58
C VAL A 253 3.24 -10.30 -14.63
N THR A 254 2.93 -10.74 -13.41
CA THR A 254 3.90 -11.21 -12.43
C THR A 254 4.64 -12.44 -12.96
N ASP A 255 3.92 -13.44 -13.47
CA ASP A 255 4.49 -14.65 -14.06
C ASP A 255 5.46 -14.32 -15.21
N ALA A 256 5.03 -13.46 -16.15
CA ALA A 256 5.87 -13.02 -17.25
C ALA A 256 7.10 -12.19 -16.81
N ALA A 257 7.06 -11.53 -15.67
CA ALA A 257 8.14 -10.67 -15.18
C ALA A 257 9.18 -11.39 -14.31
N MET A 258 8.88 -12.59 -13.81
CA MET A 258 9.77 -13.33 -12.90
C MET A 258 11.17 -13.60 -13.45
N HIS A 259 11.32 -13.79 -14.77
CA HIS A 259 12.63 -14.02 -15.40
C HIS A 259 13.58 -12.82 -15.29
N LEU A 260 13.08 -11.64 -14.92
CA LEU A 260 13.89 -10.44 -14.68
C LEU A 260 14.48 -10.40 -13.27
N ILE A 261 14.00 -11.28 -12.36
CA ILE A 261 14.46 -11.36 -10.98
C ILE A 261 15.70 -12.26 -10.93
N LYS A 262 16.78 -11.75 -10.35
CA LYS A 262 18.07 -12.46 -10.27
C LYS A 262 18.18 -13.36 -9.04
N GLN A 263 17.43 -13.02 -7.98
CA GLN A 263 17.43 -13.71 -6.70
C GLN A 263 16.55 -14.96 -6.75
N PRO A 264 16.64 -15.85 -5.74
CA PRO A 264 15.72 -16.98 -5.59
C PRO A 264 14.25 -16.54 -5.58
N VAL A 265 13.41 -17.23 -6.35
CA VAL A 265 11.98 -16.97 -6.44
C VAL A 265 11.19 -18.13 -5.86
N LEU A 266 10.28 -17.86 -4.93
CA LEU A 266 9.21 -18.76 -4.51
C LEU A 266 7.90 -18.34 -5.17
N THR A 267 7.28 -19.30 -5.83
CA THR A 267 6.04 -19.10 -6.58
C THR A 267 4.83 -19.52 -5.77
N VAL A 268 3.76 -18.74 -5.83
CA VAL A 268 2.49 -19.04 -5.18
C VAL A 268 1.34 -19.00 -6.17
N GLY A 269 0.32 -19.83 -5.96
CA GLY A 269 -0.90 -19.86 -6.78
C GLY A 269 -1.89 -20.91 -6.33
N VAL A 270 -3.10 -20.86 -6.90
CA VAL A 270 -4.14 -21.88 -6.66
C VAL A 270 -4.07 -23.05 -7.65
N ARG A 271 -3.18 -23.00 -8.64
CA ARG A 271 -2.96 -24.05 -9.63
C ARG A 271 -1.85 -25.00 -9.16
N PRO A 272 -2.15 -26.28 -8.85
CA PRO A 272 -1.20 -27.16 -8.12
C PRO A 272 0.09 -27.50 -8.84
N SER A 273 0.16 -27.43 -10.17
CA SER A 273 1.21 -28.11 -10.94
C SER A 273 2.52 -27.31 -11.12
N THR A 274 2.59 -26.05 -10.68
CA THR A 274 3.74 -25.18 -11.01
C THR A 274 4.23 -24.30 -9.86
N CYS A 275 3.61 -24.36 -8.68
CA CYS A 275 3.92 -23.45 -7.58
C CYS A 275 4.64 -24.15 -6.43
N ASN A 276 5.51 -23.41 -5.74
CA ASN A 276 6.16 -23.88 -4.50
C ASN A 276 5.16 -23.96 -3.34
N VAL A 277 4.20 -23.03 -3.29
CA VAL A 277 3.11 -23.00 -2.29
C VAL A 277 1.77 -22.85 -3.01
N THR A 278 0.83 -23.71 -2.65
CA THR A 278 -0.50 -23.77 -3.29
C THR A 278 -1.63 -23.72 -2.28
N ALA A 279 -2.80 -23.26 -2.70
CA ALA A 279 -4.01 -23.32 -1.90
C ALA A 279 -5.10 -24.14 -2.59
N THR A 280 -5.81 -24.95 -1.81
CA THR A 280 -7.02 -25.66 -2.24
C THR A 280 -8.20 -25.18 -1.43
N PRO A 281 -9.11 -24.35 -2.00
CA PRO A 281 -10.33 -23.92 -1.33
C PRO A 281 -11.22 -25.12 -1.00
N VAL A 282 -11.86 -25.11 0.18
CA VAL A 282 -12.79 -26.16 0.64
C VAL A 282 -14.20 -25.62 0.68
N GLU A 283 -14.44 -24.60 1.51
CA GLU A 283 -15.76 -23.99 1.66
C GLU A 283 -15.65 -22.50 2.00
N ARG A 284 -16.73 -21.78 1.75
CA ARG A 284 -16.87 -20.36 2.07
C ARG A 284 -18.33 -20.02 2.32
N ASN A 285 -18.58 -19.25 3.38
CA ASN A 285 -19.87 -18.64 3.69
C ASN A 285 -19.66 -17.16 4.10
N ARG A 286 -20.70 -16.49 4.58
CA ARG A 286 -20.61 -15.06 4.97
C ARG A 286 -19.69 -14.80 6.15
N ALA A 287 -19.53 -15.76 7.06
CA ALA A 287 -18.78 -15.60 8.30
C ALA A 287 -17.32 -16.05 8.19
N GLU A 288 -17.03 -17.03 7.33
CA GLU A 288 -15.72 -17.67 7.28
C GLU A 288 -15.45 -18.37 5.95
N GLN A 289 -14.17 -18.68 5.71
CA GLN A 289 -13.75 -19.60 4.67
C GLN A 289 -12.71 -20.57 5.17
N THR A 290 -12.68 -21.78 4.58
CA THR A 290 -11.72 -22.84 4.86
C THR A 290 -11.00 -23.24 3.59
N PHE A 291 -9.69 -23.41 3.66
CA PHE A 291 -8.83 -23.88 2.57
C PHE A 291 -7.60 -24.59 3.12
N TYR A 292 -6.96 -25.41 2.30
CA TYR A 292 -5.65 -25.98 2.62
C TYR A 292 -4.55 -25.16 1.99
N ILE A 293 -3.46 -24.94 2.73
CA ILE A 293 -2.18 -24.46 2.20
C ILE A 293 -1.23 -25.67 2.13
N SER A 294 -0.59 -25.86 0.98
CA SER A 294 0.38 -26.94 0.75
C SER A 294 1.72 -26.36 0.31
N ALA A 295 2.81 -26.84 0.92
CA ALA A 295 4.18 -26.49 0.59
C ALA A 295 5.05 -27.76 0.62
N GLY A 296 5.54 -28.19 -0.54
CA GLY A 296 6.24 -29.48 -0.68
C GLY A 296 5.32 -30.64 -0.31
N SER A 297 5.75 -31.47 0.67
CA SER A 297 4.97 -32.60 1.21
C SER A 297 3.99 -32.20 2.31
N ASP A 298 4.10 -31.00 2.86
CA ASP A 298 3.35 -30.57 4.03
C ASP A 298 2.08 -29.81 3.61
N ALA A 299 1.02 -30.02 4.36
CA ALA A 299 -0.23 -29.30 4.15
C ALA A 299 -0.90 -28.97 5.51
N VAL A 300 -1.53 -27.81 5.58
CA VAL A 300 -2.24 -27.35 6.79
C VAL A 300 -3.59 -26.76 6.40
N PRO A 301 -4.69 -27.10 7.11
CA PRO A 301 -5.97 -26.42 6.97
C PRO A 301 -5.88 -25.01 7.59
N ILE A 302 -6.55 -24.06 6.95
CA ILE A 302 -6.75 -22.70 7.44
C ILE A 302 -8.24 -22.44 7.53
N ARG A 303 -8.72 -22.00 8.69
CA ARG A 303 -10.07 -21.48 8.88
C ARG A 303 -10.00 -20.02 9.30
N THR A 304 -10.60 -19.14 8.52
CA THR A 304 -10.50 -17.69 8.73
C THR A 304 -11.83 -16.98 8.54
N LYS A 305 -12.03 -15.91 9.33
CA LYS A 305 -13.20 -15.01 9.21
C LYS A 305 -13.08 -14.03 8.04
N ILE A 306 -11.88 -13.86 7.46
CA ILE A 306 -11.68 -12.98 6.31
C ILE A 306 -11.94 -13.77 5.04
N ILE A 307 -12.95 -13.37 4.28
CA ILE A 307 -13.41 -14.08 3.09
C ILE A 307 -12.82 -13.47 1.80
N GLY A 308 -12.78 -14.27 0.75
CA GLY A 308 -12.40 -13.85 -0.59
C GLY A 308 -11.08 -14.45 -1.06
N LYS A 309 -10.94 -14.52 -2.39
CA LYS A 309 -9.75 -15.12 -3.02
C LYS A 309 -8.49 -14.28 -2.79
N GLU A 310 -8.63 -12.96 -2.68
CA GLU A 310 -7.50 -12.06 -2.43
C GLU A 310 -6.84 -12.35 -1.08
N TYR A 311 -7.63 -12.74 -0.08
CA TYR A 311 -7.08 -13.17 1.20
C TYR A 311 -6.37 -14.52 1.11
N ILE A 312 -6.87 -15.45 0.28
CA ILE A 312 -6.19 -16.72 0.02
C ILE A 312 -4.81 -16.46 -0.61
N TYR A 313 -4.70 -15.53 -1.57
CA TYR A 313 -3.39 -15.15 -2.15
C TYR A 313 -2.47 -14.51 -1.11
N ALA A 314 -2.97 -13.64 -0.24
CA ALA A 314 -2.17 -13.10 0.86
C ALA A 314 -1.67 -14.19 1.81
N CYS A 315 -2.51 -15.17 2.13
CA CYS A 315 -2.12 -16.35 2.92
C CYS A 315 -1.06 -17.20 2.21
N LEU A 316 -1.17 -17.39 0.89
CA LEU A 316 -0.16 -18.10 0.08
C LEU A 316 1.20 -17.40 0.11
N GLU A 317 1.21 -16.09 -0.08
CA GLU A 317 2.45 -15.30 -0.05
C GLU A 317 3.07 -15.27 1.34
N ALA A 318 2.24 -15.18 2.39
CA ALA A 318 2.71 -15.29 3.78
C ALA A 318 3.25 -16.69 4.11
N ALA A 319 2.64 -17.75 3.56
CA ALA A 319 3.14 -19.13 3.69
C ALA A 319 4.49 -19.32 2.98
N ALA A 320 4.66 -18.72 1.81
CA ALA A 320 5.94 -18.76 1.10
C ALA A 320 7.06 -18.08 1.90
N LEU A 321 6.77 -16.94 2.57
CA LEU A 321 7.72 -16.32 3.49
C LEU A 321 8.01 -17.23 4.70
N ALA A 322 6.99 -17.86 5.28
CA ALA A 322 7.15 -18.79 6.39
C ALA A 322 8.09 -19.95 5.99
N VAL A 323 7.89 -20.53 4.80
CA VAL A 323 8.78 -21.58 4.23
C VAL A 323 10.21 -21.05 4.07
N ALA A 324 10.39 -19.87 3.45
CA ALA A 324 11.71 -19.27 3.23
C ALA A 324 12.46 -19.03 4.55
N TRP A 325 11.74 -18.64 5.60
CA TRP A 325 12.31 -18.33 6.90
C TRP A 325 12.24 -19.49 7.91
N LYS A 326 11.85 -20.68 7.45
CA LYS A 326 11.77 -21.92 8.25
C LYS A 326 10.83 -21.80 9.45
N ILE A 327 9.74 -21.05 9.30
CA ILE A 327 8.61 -21.02 10.24
C ILE A 327 7.75 -22.24 9.88
N ASP A 328 7.41 -23.07 10.86
CA ASP A 328 6.60 -24.26 10.64
C ASP A 328 5.14 -23.89 10.25
N LEU A 329 4.50 -24.73 9.44
CA LEU A 329 3.16 -24.45 8.91
C LEU A 329 2.06 -24.40 9.99
N LEU A 330 2.24 -25.02 11.16
CA LEU A 330 1.27 -24.93 12.26
C LEU A 330 1.35 -23.56 12.94
N THR A 331 2.56 -23.04 13.15
CA THR A 331 2.78 -21.66 13.65
C THR A 331 2.24 -20.66 12.63
N TYR A 332 2.51 -20.85 11.33
CA TYR A 332 1.92 -20.06 10.26
C TYR A 332 0.39 -20.06 10.33
N ALA A 333 -0.24 -21.24 10.41
CA ALA A 333 -1.70 -21.38 10.46
C ALA A 333 -2.31 -20.62 11.65
N ARG A 334 -1.75 -20.80 12.86
CA ARG A 334 -2.19 -20.07 14.06
C ARG A 334 -2.08 -18.55 13.89
N GLY A 335 -1.00 -18.07 13.24
CA GLY A 335 -0.82 -16.65 12.97
C GLY A 335 -1.89 -16.08 12.04
N ILE A 336 -2.29 -16.82 11.00
CA ILE A 336 -3.36 -16.43 10.07
C ILE A 336 -4.73 -16.48 10.76
N GLU A 337 -5.04 -17.54 11.50
CA GLU A 337 -6.36 -17.75 12.13
C GLU A 337 -6.66 -16.77 13.28
N ARG A 338 -5.62 -16.14 13.86
CA ARG A 338 -5.78 -15.07 14.88
C ARG A 338 -6.20 -13.72 14.29
N ILE A 339 -6.17 -13.56 12.98
CA ILE A 339 -6.57 -12.32 12.34
C ILE A 339 -8.09 -12.34 12.16
N ASP A 340 -8.79 -11.63 13.03
CA ASP A 340 -10.26 -11.58 13.01
C ASP A 340 -10.80 -10.72 11.86
N CYS A 341 -10.16 -9.59 11.56
CA CYS A 341 -10.54 -8.71 10.46
C CYS A 341 -9.36 -7.84 10.01
N ILE A 342 -9.43 -7.36 8.78
CA ILE A 342 -8.54 -6.33 8.25
C ILE A 342 -9.44 -5.14 7.89
N PRO A 343 -9.21 -3.94 8.46
CA PRO A 343 -10.06 -2.80 8.24
C PRO A 343 -10.27 -2.50 6.75
N CYS A 344 -11.52 -2.38 6.34
CA CYS A 344 -11.93 -2.10 4.96
C CYS A 344 -11.30 -3.06 3.91
N ARG A 345 -11.16 -4.34 4.22
CA ARG A 345 -10.76 -5.41 3.30
C ARG A 345 -11.73 -6.59 3.43
N MET A 346 -12.81 -6.53 2.66
CA MET A 346 -13.96 -7.45 2.80
C MET A 346 -14.36 -7.61 4.27
N GLU A 347 -14.32 -6.49 5.00
CA GLU A 347 -14.67 -6.46 6.42
C GLU A 347 -16.14 -6.70 6.61
N SER A 348 -16.50 -7.82 7.25
CA SER A 348 -17.88 -8.15 7.59
C SER A 348 -18.34 -7.35 8.82
N ILE A 349 -19.53 -6.74 8.72
CA ILE A 349 -20.20 -6.08 9.85
C ILE A 349 -21.40 -6.92 10.24
N GLU A 350 -21.29 -7.55 11.41
CA GLU A 350 -22.33 -8.39 11.99
C GLU A 350 -22.87 -7.74 13.28
N VAL A 351 -24.17 -7.50 13.32
CA VAL A 351 -24.90 -6.95 14.47
C VAL A 351 -26.19 -7.75 14.74
N GLY A 352 -26.41 -8.85 14.00
CA GLY A 352 -27.60 -9.71 14.10
C GLY A 352 -28.62 -9.49 12.98
N GLN A 353 -28.32 -8.70 11.97
CA GLN A 353 -29.16 -8.51 10.78
C GLN A 353 -29.23 -9.78 9.91
N SER A 354 -30.31 -9.90 9.11
CA SER A 354 -30.59 -11.09 8.27
C SER A 354 -29.85 -11.09 6.92
N PHE A 355 -29.12 -10.01 6.58
CA PHE A 355 -28.39 -9.83 5.34
C PHE A 355 -26.90 -9.55 5.59
N GLY A 356 -26.05 -9.79 4.59
CA GLY A 356 -24.62 -9.53 4.68
C GLY A 356 -24.30 -8.05 4.54
N VAL A 357 -23.32 -7.54 5.30
CA VAL A 357 -22.79 -6.17 5.13
C VAL A 357 -21.27 -6.22 5.12
N PHE A 358 -20.67 -5.72 4.03
CA PHE A 358 -19.24 -5.74 3.81
C PHE A 358 -18.71 -4.36 3.50
N LEU A 359 -17.55 -4.03 4.09
CA LEU A 359 -16.76 -2.84 3.78
C LEU A 359 -15.51 -3.23 3.00
N ASP A 360 -15.26 -2.57 1.87
CA ASP A 360 -14.03 -2.75 1.10
C ASP A 360 -13.48 -1.41 0.57
N ARG A 361 -12.16 -1.27 0.58
CA ARG A 361 -11.45 -0.09 0.10
C ARG A 361 -11.12 -0.16 -1.40
N ALA A 362 -11.82 -0.97 -2.17
CA ALA A 362 -11.61 -1.08 -3.60
C ALA A 362 -11.68 0.29 -4.27
N SER A 363 -10.61 0.69 -4.93
CA SER A 363 -10.44 1.98 -5.63
C SER A 363 -10.06 1.82 -7.10
N ALA A 364 -10.03 0.59 -7.60
CA ALA A 364 -9.72 0.26 -8.98
C ALA A 364 -10.72 -0.79 -9.51
N PRO A 365 -10.99 -0.84 -10.83
CA PRO A 365 -11.95 -1.78 -11.40
C PRO A 365 -11.70 -3.22 -11.02
N TYR A 366 -10.45 -3.67 -11.05
CA TYR A 366 -10.07 -5.02 -10.66
C TYR A 366 -10.42 -5.35 -9.20
N SER A 367 -10.06 -4.47 -8.26
CA SER A 367 -10.35 -4.69 -6.83
C SER A 367 -11.84 -4.67 -6.55
N LEU A 368 -12.62 -3.81 -7.23
CA LEU A 368 -14.07 -3.79 -7.14
C LEU A 368 -14.69 -5.08 -7.67
N THR A 369 -14.26 -5.55 -8.84
CA THR A 369 -14.73 -6.84 -9.39
C THR A 369 -14.45 -7.97 -8.41
N SER A 370 -13.25 -8.03 -7.81
CA SER A 370 -12.89 -9.07 -6.83
C SER A 370 -13.76 -9.02 -5.56
N ALA A 371 -14.04 -7.81 -5.04
CA ALA A 371 -14.91 -7.62 -3.88
C ALA A 371 -16.36 -8.05 -4.21
N LEU A 372 -16.89 -7.65 -5.37
CA LEU A 372 -18.23 -8.05 -5.82
C LEU A 372 -18.35 -9.56 -6.07
N GLU A 373 -17.37 -10.19 -6.73
CA GLU A 373 -17.30 -11.63 -6.90
C GLU A 373 -17.30 -12.37 -5.55
N THR A 374 -16.57 -11.84 -4.57
CA THR A 374 -16.53 -12.38 -3.21
C THR A 374 -17.88 -12.25 -2.52
N THR A 375 -18.50 -11.07 -2.58
CA THR A 375 -19.82 -10.81 -2.02
C THR A 375 -20.86 -11.72 -2.67
N ARG A 376 -20.90 -11.81 -3.99
CA ARG A 376 -21.82 -12.67 -4.74
C ARG A 376 -21.68 -14.15 -4.36
N ALA A 377 -20.46 -14.63 -4.16
CA ALA A 377 -20.20 -16.03 -3.86
C ALA A 377 -20.71 -16.47 -2.46
N VAL A 378 -21.05 -15.53 -1.58
CA VAL A 378 -21.59 -15.79 -0.24
C VAL A 378 -23.02 -15.26 -0.06
N THR A 379 -23.67 -14.80 -1.14
CA THR A 379 -25.00 -14.17 -1.14
C THR A 379 -25.95 -15.00 -2.00
N GLN A 380 -27.11 -15.37 -1.45
CA GLN A 380 -28.17 -16.06 -2.20
C GLN A 380 -29.18 -15.08 -2.80
N GLY A 381 -29.39 -13.95 -2.17
CA GLY A 381 -30.26 -12.86 -2.60
C GLY A 381 -29.57 -11.85 -3.52
N ARG A 382 -30.00 -10.60 -3.44
CA ARG A 382 -29.48 -9.46 -4.22
C ARG A 382 -28.18 -8.94 -3.62
N VAL A 383 -27.31 -8.43 -4.48
CA VAL A 383 -26.10 -7.68 -4.08
C VAL A 383 -26.30 -6.20 -4.40
N PHE A 384 -26.36 -5.38 -3.36
CA PHE A 384 -26.32 -3.93 -3.44
C PHE A 384 -24.88 -3.44 -3.35
N CYS A 385 -24.49 -2.50 -4.22
CA CYS A 385 -23.17 -1.89 -4.19
C CYS A 385 -23.28 -0.39 -3.95
N VAL A 386 -22.84 0.08 -2.79
CA VAL A 386 -22.63 1.52 -2.56
C VAL A 386 -21.29 1.90 -3.17
N LEU A 387 -21.33 2.48 -4.37
CA LEU A 387 -20.17 2.81 -5.19
C LEU A 387 -19.76 4.25 -4.99
N CYS A 388 -18.61 4.46 -4.36
CA CYS A 388 -18.02 5.78 -4.19
C CYS A 388 -17.09 6.13 -5.35
N ALA A 389 -17.16 7.38 -5.83
CA ALA A 389 -16.22 7.91 -6.79
C ALA A 389 -14.80 7.94 -6.21
N PRO A 390 -13.80 7.31 -6.87
CA PRO A 390 -12.41 7.44 -6.44
C PRO A 390 -11.93 8.90 -6.55
N ASN A 391 -11.13 9.30 -5.54
CA ASN A 391 -10.50 10.61 -5.50
C ASN A 391 -9.12 10.57 -6.17
N ASP A 392 -9.07 10.23 -7.45
CA ASP A 392 -7.88 10.29 -8.27
C ASP A 392 -8.14 11.07 -9.57
N LEU A 393 -7.07 11.47 -10.25
CA LEU A 393 -7.14 12.27 -11.46
C LEU A 393 -7.46 11.44 -12.72
N ASP A 394 -7.36 10.10 -12.64
CA ASP A 394 -7.73 9.21 -13.75
C ASP A 394 -9.26 9.08 -13.86
N ARG A 395 -9.88 10.03 -14.51
CA ARG A 395 -11.33 10.08 -14.75
C ARG A 395 -11.87 8.84 -15.47
N SER A 396 -11.05 8.23 -16.36
CA SER A 396 -11.46 7.02 -17.10
C SER A 396 -11.67 5.82 -16.17
N LYS A 397 -11.02 5.80 -15.01
CA LYS A 397 -11.15 4.79 -13.97
C LYS A 397 -12.55 4.76 -13.36
N ARG A 398 -13.19 5.95 -13.20
CA ARG A 398 -14.55 6.06 -12.66
C ARG A 398 -15.57 5.33 -13.54
N GLN A 399 -15.50 5.52 -14.87
CA GLN A 399 -16.38 4.82 -15.82
C GLN A 399 -16.16 3.30 -15.78
N LEU A 400 -14.91 2.85 -15.71
CA LEU A 400 -14.57 1.43 -15.60
C LEU A 400 -15.06 0.81 -14.28
N MET A 401 -15.06 1.59 -13.19
CA MET A 401 -15.62 1.16 -11.90
C MET A 401 -17.13 0.96 -12.00
N ALA A 402 -17.85 1.87 -12.66
CA ALA A 402 -19.28 1.75 -12.88
C ALA A 402 -19.63 0.53 -13.74
N ILE A 403 -18.88 0.29 -14.84
CA ILE A 403 -19.03 -0.92 -15.67
C ILE A 403 -18.82 -2.19 -14.84
N ALA A 404 -17.79 -2.23 -13.99
CA ALA A 404 -17.51 -3.37 -13.12
C ALA A 404 -18.65 -3.59 -12.10
N ALA A 405 -19.19 -2.51 -11.52
CA ALA A 405 -20.30 -2.57 -10.58
C ALA A 405 -21.57 -3.10 -11.26
N GLU A 406 -21.98 -2.53 -12.41
CA GLU A 406 -23.17 -2.95 -13.16
C GLU A 406 -23.10 -4.42 -13.59
N SER A 407 -21.91 -4.94 -13.86
CA SER A 407 -21.74 -6.33 -14.31
C SER A 407 -21.91 -7.37 -13.21
N SER A 408 -21.78 -6.98 -11.94
CA SER A 408 -21.65 -7.93 -10.82
C SER A 408 -22.60 -7.66 -9.64
N ALA A 409 -23.13 -6.43 -9.50
CA ALA A 409 -24.17 -6.09 -8.54
C ALA A 409 -25.56 -6.14 -9.19
N ASP A 410 -26.59 -6.39 -8.39
CA ASP A 410 -27.98 -6.31 -8.85
C ASP A 410 -28.48 -4.86 -8.85
N PHE A 411 -27.94 -4.03 -7.95
CA PHE A 411 -28.30 -2.62 -7.87
C PHE A 411 -27.14 -1.80 -7.28
N CYS A 412 -26.89 -0.62 -7.82
CA CYS A 412 -25.84 0.28 -7.38
C CYS A 412 -26.40 1.56 -6.78
N ILE A 413 -25.82 2.04 -5.70
CA ILE A 413 -26.04 3.37 -5.14
C ILE A 413 -24.77 4.17 -5.36
N VAL A 414 -24.86 5.20 -6.20
CA VAL A 414 -23.70 5.98 -6.64
C VAL A 414 -23.56 7.22 -5.79
N THR A 415 -22.40 7.39 -5.18
CA THR A 415 -22.11 8.52 -4.29
C THR A 415 -20.80 9.22 -4.63
N SER A 416 -20.72 10.52 -4.38
CA SER A 416 -19.47 11.29 -4.54
C SER A 416 -18.48 11.06 -3.39
N GLY A 417 -18.92 10.41 -2.31
CA GLY A 417 -18.07 10.18 -1.14
C GLY A 417 -17.68 11.48 -0.45
N ASN A 418 -16.38 11.61 -0.16
CA ASN A 418 -15.82 12.77 0.56
C ASN A 418 -15.17 13.80 -0.39
N LEU A 419 -15.52 13.77 -1.68
CA LEU A 419 -15.03 14.78 -2.62
C LEU A 419 -15.56 16.17 -2.26
N PRO A 420 -14.76 17.23 -2.49
CA PRO A 420 -15.26 18.60 -2.40
C PRO A 420 -16.48 18.80 -3.29
N GLU A 421 -17.42 19.62 -2.87
CA GLU A 421 -18.68 19.88 -3.61
C GLU A 421 -18.41 20.30 -5.08
N SER A 422 -17.35 21.08 -5.30
CA SER A 422 -16.91 21.50 -6.63
C SER A 422 -16.50 20.35 -7.56
N GLN A 423 -16.12 19.18 -7.03
CA GLN A 423 -15.70 18.01 -7.81
C GLN A 423 -16.76 16.90 -7.81
N SER A 424 -17.70 16.96 -6.87
CA SER A 424 -18.71 15.91 -6.65
C SER A 424 -19.59 15.68 -7.87
N ALA A 425 -20.12 16.75 -8.47
CA ALA A 425 -20.99 16.67 -9.64
C ALA A 425 -20.30 16.02 -10.84
N GLU A 426 -19.05 16.42 -11.12
CA GLU A 426 -18.25 15.86 -12.22
C GLU A 426 -17.91 14.38 -11.99
N ALA A 427 -17.57 14.03 -10.75
CA ALA A 427 -17.26 12.65 -10.38
C ALA A 427 -18.46 11.71 -10.53
N LEU A 428 -19.66 12.17 -10.15
CA LEU A 428 -20.90 11.44 -10.36
C LEU A 428 -21.23 11.28 -11.84
N ASP A 429 -21.03 12.33 -12.65
CA ASP A 429 -21.25 12.26 -14.10
C ASP A 429 -20.29 11.26 -14.77
N ASP A 430 -19.04 11.20 -14.33
CA ASP A 430 -18.09 10.21 -14.84
C ASP A 430 -18.51 8.76 -14.50
N LEU A 431 -19.03 8.53 -13.28
CA LEU A 431 -19.58 7.22 -12.90
C LEU A 431 -20.81 6.88 -13.72
N ARG A 432 -21.79 7.80 -13.87
CA ARG A 432 -23.03 7.59 -14.64
C ARG A 432 -22.76 7.17 -16.07
N ARG A 433 -21.73 7.73 -16.72
CA ARG A 433 -21.35 7.36 -18.09
C ARG A 433 -20.89 5.92 -18.25
N GLY A 434 -20.51 5.26 -17.17
CA GLY A 434 -20.13 3.85 -17.17
C GLY A 434 -21.32 2.89 -17.09
N PHE A 435 -22.50 3.35 -16.63
CA PHE A 435 -23.70 2.51 -16.59
C PHE A 435 -24.39 2.48 -17.96
N SER A 436 -24.78 1.27 -18.39
CA SER A 436 -25.53 1.06 -19.62
C SER A 436 -27.05 1.18 -19.42
N LYS A 437 -27.54 0.89 -18.21
CA LYS A 437 -28.94 0.88 -17.83
C LYS A 437 -29.24 1.93 -16.77
N LYS A 438 -30.27 2.75 -17.02
CA LYS A 438 -30.69 3.81 -16.07
C LYS A 438 -31.35 3.28 -14.81
N ASP A 439 -31.90 2.09 -14.85
CA ASP A 439 -32.54 1.40 -13.73
C ASP A 439 -31.58 0.52 -12.91
N ALA A 440 -30.30 0.45 -13.28
CA ALA A 440 -29.28 -0.30 -12.55
C ALA A 440 -28.70 0.46 -11.35
N TYR A 441 -28.99 1.75 -11.21
CA TYR A 441 -28.41 2.56 -10.14
C TYR A 441 -29.34 3.67 -9.66
N TYR A 442 -29.03 4.14 -8.44
CA TYR A 442 -29.64 5.31 -7.79
C TYR A 442 -28.54 6.30 -7.39
N ASP A 443 -28.75 7.57 -7.67
CA ASP A 443 -27.84 8.65 -7.30
C ASP A 443 -28.15 9.19 -5.92
N GLU A 444 -27.21 9.08 -4.99
CA GLU A 444 -27.25 9.74 -3.70
C GLU A 444 -25.85 10.32 -3.40
N PRO A 445 -25.66 11.63 -3.62
CA PRO A 445 -24.37 12.28 -3.40
C PRO A 445 -23.84 12.15 -1.97
N ASP A 446 -24.75 12.17 -0.98
CA ASP A 446 -24.41 12.01 0.43
C ASP A 446 -24.12 10.53 0.74
N ARG A 447 -22.87 10.22 1.10
CA ARG A 447 -22.44 8.86 1.37
C ARG A 447 -23.22 8.18 2.48
N ARG A 448 -23.58 8.90 3.53
CA ARG A 448 -24.36 8.34 4.65
C ARG A 448 -25.76 7.94 4.22
N LYS A 449 -26.43 8.84 3.49
CA LYS A 449 -27.75 8.54 2.93
C LYS A 449 -27.70 7.41 1.91
N ALA A 450 -26.64 7.31 1.12
CA ALA A 450 -26.42 6.20 0.19
C ALA A 450 -26.31 4.86 0.94
N ILE A 451 -25.56 4.85 2.06
CA ILE A 451 -25.42 3.66 2.92
C ILE A 451 -26.76 3.33 3.58
N GLU A 452 -27.47 4.33 4.16
CA GLU A 452 -28.80 4.14 4.78
C GLU A 452 -29.80 3.58 3.79
N TRP A 453 -29.80 4.11 2.56
CA TRP A 453 -30.70 3.61 1.51
C TRP A 453 -30.43 2.14 1.22
N ALA A 454 -29.18 1.74 1.02
CA ALA A 454 -28.82 0.36 0.75
C ALA A 454 -29.21 -0.59 1.90
N LEU A 455 -28.91 -0.19 3.15
CA LEU A 455 -29.22 -0.98 4.34
C LEU A 455 -30.74 -1.12 4.56
N SER A 456 -31.55 -0.09 4.25
CA SER A 456 -33.00 -0.11 4.41
C SER A 456 -33.76 -0.93 3.34
N HIS A 457 -33.12 -1.20 2.19
CA HIS A 457 -33.72 -1.96 1.08
C HIS A 457 -33.20 -3.39 0.99
N ALA A 458 -32.20 -3.75 1.81
CA ALA A 458 -31.70 -5.11 1.88
C ALA A 458 -32.64 -5.99 2.70
N GLU A 459 -32.96 -7.15 2.16
CA GLU A 459 -33.85 -8.16 2.74
C GLU A 459 -33.07 -9.41 3.17
N LEU A 460 -33.79 -10.44 3.65
CA LEU A 460 -33.18 -11.72 4.01
C LEU A 460 -32.35 -12.27 2.84
N ASP A 461 -31.13 -12.75 3.16
CA ASP A 461 -30.15 -13.33 2.24
C ASP A 461 -29.55 -12.37 1.19
N ASP A 462 -29.90 -11.08 1.20
CA ASP A 462 -29.22 -10.06 0.43
C ASP A 462 -27.81 -9.75 1.00
N ALA A 463 -27.05 -8.97 0.26
CA ALA A 463 -25.81 -8.38 0.76
C ALA A 463 -25.64 -6.92 0.29
N VAL A 464 -25.05 -6.11 1.16
CA VAL A 464 -24.66 -4.73 0.89
C VAL A 464 -23.13 -4.63 0.92
N LEU A 465 -22.51 -4.33 -0.21
CA LEU A 465 -21.09 -4.03 -0.32
C LEU A 465 -20.91 -2.51 -0.37
N ILE A 466 -20.25 -1.95 0.63
CA ILE A 466 -19.91 -0.53 0.69
C ILE A 466 -18.45 -0.36 0.26
N VAL A 467 -18.25 0.37 -0.85
CA VAL A 467 -16.95 0.52 -1.50
C VAL A 467 -16.44 1.95 -1.40
N GLY A 468 -15.11 2.09 -1.35
CA GLY A 468 -14.41 3.35 -1.36
C GLY A 468 -13.74 3.70 -0.06
N GLN A 469 -13.05 4.84 -0.07
CA GLN A 469 -12.22 5.26 1.05
C GLN A 469 -13.08 5.83 2.18
N ASP A 470 -13.11 5.13 3.30
CA ASP A 470 -13.41 5.77 4.58
C ASP A 470 -12.12 6.52 5.01
N VAL A 471 -12.19 7.85 4.98
CA VAL A 471 -11.04 8.73 5.23
C VAL A 471 -10.48 8.58 6.64
N SER A 472 -11.16 7.84 7.52
CA SER A 472 -10.89 7.90 8.94
C SER A 472 -10.58 6.57 9.62
N THR A 473 -10.16 5.54 8.89
CA THR A 473 -9.77 4.28 9.58
C THR A 473 -8.76 4.51 10.72
N LEU A 474 -8.06 5.66 10.72
CA LEU A 474 -7.10 6.05 11.75
C LEU A 474 -7.16 7.53 12.14
N ALA A 475 -8.08 8.34 11.57
CA ALA A 475 -8.28 9.71 12.02
C ALA A 475 -8.91 9.73 13.43
N PRO A 476 -8.53 10.66 14.30
CA PRO A 476 -9.21 10.83 15.58
C PRO A 476 -10.69 11.06 15.32
N ILE A 477 -11.54 10.29 16.00
CA ILE A 477 -12.99 10.52 16.00
C ILE A 477 -13.21 11.91 16.60
N ASN A 478 -13.63 12.87 15.76
CA ASN A 478 -14.08 14.15 16.24
C ASN A 478 -15.60 14.23 16.09
N GLU A 479 -16.24 15.19 16.76
CA GLU A 479 -17.70 15.33 16.79
C GLU A 479 -18.35 15.52 15.40
N ARG A 480 -17.57 15.75 14.35
CA ARG A 480 -18.03 15.99 12.97
C ARG A 480 -17.89 14.80 12.03
N TYR A 481 -17.10 13.79 12.41
CA TYR A 481 -16.87 12.62 11.54
C TYR A 481 -16.98 11.31 12.31
N VAL A 482 -17.91 10.47 11.88
CA VAL A 482 -18.09 9.09 12.37
C VAL A 482 -17.68 8.15 11.24
N PRO A 483 -16.72 7.22 11.48
CA PRO A 483 -16.34 6.21 10.48
C PRO A 483 -17.52 5.40 9.97
N ASP A 484 -17.49 5.00 8.71
CA ASP A 484 -18.54 4.18 8.10
C ASP A 484 -18.86 2.94 8.94
N ARG A 485 -17.85 2.24 9.42
CA ARG A 485 -18.01 1.09 10.33
C ARG A 485 -18.88 1.41 11.54
N GLN A 486 -18.60 2.51 12.24
CA GLN A 486 -19.35 2.90 13.42
C GLN A 486 -20.75 3.35 13.06
N PHE A 487 -20.89 4.09 11.97
CA PHE A 487 -22.17 4.54 11.45
C PHE A 487 -23.09 3.36 11.12
N ILE A 488 -22.58 2.38 10.37
CA ILE A 488 -23.32 1.18 9.97
C ILE A 488 -23.74 0.35 11.19
N ARG A 489 -22.82 0.13 12.14
CA ARG A 489 -23.13 -0.58 13.40
C ARG A 489 -24.25 0.10 14.18
N ASN A 490 -24.16 1.42 14.34
CA ASN A 490 -25.17 2.19 15.03
C ASN A 490 -26.51 2.13 14.30
N TRP A 491 -26.52 2.29 12.98
CA TRP A 491 -27.72 2.22 12.17
C TRP A 491 -28.40 0.83 12.29
N LEU A 492 -27.65 -0.24 12.10
CA LEU A 492 -28.13 -1.61 12.21
C LEU A 492 -28.68 -1.91 13.61
N SER A 493 -27.98 -1.50 14.68
CA SER A 493 -28.44 -1.72 16.05
C SER A 493 -29.75 -0.99 16.36
N ASN A 494 -29.97 0.20 15.78
CA ASN A 494 -31.16 0.99 16.00
C ASN A 494 -32.37 0.55 15.14
N ASN A 495 -32.13 -0.17 14.06
CA ASN A 495 -33.16 -0.55 13.09
C ASN A 495 -33.41 -2.06 13.04
N GLN A 496 -32.88 -2.84 13.98
CA GLN A 496 -33.25 -4.26 14.10
C GLN A 496 -34.73 -4.39 14.53
N PRO A 497 -35.50 -5.32 13.93
CA PRO A 497 -36.83 -5.68 14.46
C PRO A 497 -36.64 -6.16 15.90
N SER A 498 -37.41 -5.61 16.83
CA SER A 498 -37.38 -6.04 18.23
C SER A 498 -37.62 -7.55 18.31
N ALA A 499 -36.83 -8.26 19.13
CA ALA A 499 -36.95 -9.71 19.31
C ALA A 499 -38.38 -10.17 19.68
N GLU A 500 -39.25 -9.25 20.11
CA GLU A 500 -40.65 -9.48 20.40
C GLU A 500 -41.54 -9.69 19.15
N SER A 501 -41.08 -9.26 17.95
CA SER A 501 -41.89 -9.43 16.72
C SER A 501 -41.85 -10.85 16.13
N TYR A 502 -40.93 -11.70 16.56
CA TYR A 502 -40.84 -13.11 16.09
C TYR A 502 -41.80 -14.10 16.78
N TRP A 503 -42.48 -13.67 17.82
CA TRP A 503 -43.37 -14.57 18.57
C TRP A 503 -44.88 -14.36 18.29
N TYR A 504 -45.22 -13.42 17.37
CA TYR A 504 -46.62 -13.08 17.09
C TYR A 504 -47.03 -13.18 15.60
N ASN A 505 -46.35 -13.97 14.78
CA ASN A 505 -46.84 -14.34 13.44
C ASN A 505 -46.87 -15.86 13.24
#